data_d8b4a9f2a92687a7c244d09109a1f1be
#
_entry.id   d8b4a9f2a92687a7c244d09109a1f1be
#
_cell.length_a   1.000
_cell.length_b   1.000
_cell.length_c   1.000
_cell.angle_alpha   90.00
_cell.angle_beta   90.00
_cell.angle_gamma   90.00
#
_symmetry.space_group_name_H-M   'P 1'
#
loop_
_entity.id
_entity.type
_entity.pdbx_description
1 polymer ?
#
loop_
_entity_poly.entity_id
_entity_poly.type
_entity_poly.pdbx_seq_one_letter_code
_entity_poly.pdbx_strand_id
1 'polypeptide(L)'
;APWESNLPAVLSIIPDTTVEVIYHDDNRTTNEGFVLPIKRSSVEFQYTSRLTHEQIRLEFVNVDFIYSTTNNNDSHFILEGITKKVKLKDTGFPQLTSGDIIKHKVLMEYGTPREFDGVWHIYEDANSTYKVRELDERNIKVEIMSLKVKKKIEKAIDDTYSKQGIEYKKRLMVQGIDI
;
A
#
# COMPACT_ATOMS: atom_id res chain seq x y z
N ALA A 1 3.19 -9.37 9.57
CA ALA A 1 2.60 -10.29 8.59
C ALA A 1 3.49 -10.33 7.35
N PRO A 2 3.70 -11.49 6.73
CA PRO A 2 4.41 -11.55 5.45
C PRO A 2 3.57 -10.88 4.35
N TRP A 3 4.26 -10.35 3.33
CA TRP A 3 3.58 -9.86 2.13
C TRP A 3 2.67 -10.94 1.54
N GLU A 4 1.57 -10.52 0.93
CA GLU A 4 0.51 -11.40 0.41
C GLU A 4 -0.36 -12.09 1.49
N SER A 5 -0.16 -11.79 2.78
CA SER A 5 -1.14 -12.19 3.79
C SER A 5 -2.50 -11.59 3.47
N ASN A 6 -3.55 -12.40 3.55
CA ASN A 6 -4.91 -11.90 3.32
C ASN A 6 -5.43 -11.12 4.53
N LEU A 7 -6.47 -10.32 4.30
CA LEU A 7 -7.05 -9.44 5.31
C LEU A 7 -7.48 -10.19 6.59
N PRO A 8 -8.21 -11.33 6.55
CA PRO A 8 -8.53 -12.08 7.75
C PRO A 8 -7.32 -12.55 8.56
N ALA A 9 -6.27 -13.03 7.89
CA ALA A 9 -5.05 -13.48 8.56
C ALA A 9 -4.33 -12.32 9.25
N VAL A 10 -4.33 -11.13 8.65
CA VAL A 10 -3.73 -9.94 9.27
C VAL A 10 -4.56 -9.45 10.43
N LEU A 11 -5.88 -9.41 10.31
CA LEU A 11 -6.78 -9.00 11.40
C LEU A 11 -6.62 -9.90 12.63
N SER A 12 -6.38 -11.19 12.45
CA SER A 12 -6.23 -12.14 13.55
C SER A 12 -5.00 -11.89 14.45
N ILE A 13 -4.00 -11.13 13.97
CA ILE A 13 -2.77 -10.82 14.71
C ILE A 13 -2.74 -9.38 15.26
N ILE A 14 -3.73 -8.55 14.91
CA ILE A 14 -3.84 -7.20 15.47
C ILE A 14 -4.44 -7.31 16.88
N PRO A 15 -3.78 -6.77 17.91
CA PRO A 15 -4.22 -6.92 19.29
C PRO A 15 -5.52 -6.19 19.62
N ASP A 16 -5.90 -5.21 18.82
CA ASP A 16 -7.09 -4.38 19.05
C ASP A 16 -8.30 -4.96 18.33
N THR A 17 -9.37 -5.21 19.09
CA THR A 17 -10.63 -5.75 18.57
C THR A 17 -11.57 -4.69 17.99
N THR A 18 -11.23 -3.42 18.07
CA THR A 18 -12.06 -2.29 17.60
C THR A 18 -11.64 -1.77 16.23
N VAL A 19 -10.89 -2.54 15.48
CA VAL A 19 -10.36 -2.13 14.19
C VAL A 19 -11.46 -2.14 13.13
N GLU A 20 -11.71 -1.00 12.52
CA GLU A 20 -12.65 -0.86 11.40
C GLU A 20 -11.94 -1.12 10.08
N VAL A 21 -12.58 -1.93 9.22
CA VAL A 21 -12.15 -2.16 7.85
C VAL A 21 -12.88 -1.20 6.93
N ILE A 22 -12.14 -0.36 6.23
CA ILE A 22 -12.69 0.60 5.28
C ILE A 22 -12.46 0.06 3.86
N TYR A 23 -13.54 -0.10 3.09
CA TYR A 23 -13.48 -0.52 1.69
C TYR A 23 -13.65 0.69 0.79
N HIS A 24 -12.89 0.72 -0.30
CA HIS A 24 -13.00 1.76 -1.32
C HIS A 24 -12.65 1.23 -2.71
N ASP A 25 -13.25 1.85 -3.71
CA ASP A 25 -12.95 1.57 -5.11
C ASP A 25 -11.95 2.61 -5.63
N ASP A 26 -10.86 2.12 -6.20
CA ASP A 26 -9.86 2.92 -6.90
C ASP A 26 -10.01 2.65 -8.40
N ASN A 27 -10.89 3.42 -9.04
CA ASN A 27 -11.16 3.27 -10.46
C ASN A 27 -10.07 3.96 -11.28
N ARG A 28 -9.32 3.19 -12.06
CA ARG A 28 -8.38 3.74 -13.03
C ARG A 28 -9.04 3.82 -14.40
N THR A 29 -9.07 5.01 -14.97
CA THR A 29 -9.48 5.20 -16.36
C THR A 29 -8.25 5.20 -17.24
N THR A 30 -8.30 4.39 -18.28
CA THR A 30 -7.23 4.29 -19.27
C THR A 30 -7.31 5.42 -20.29
N ASN A 31 -6.22 5.65 -21.03
CA ASN A 31 -6.22 6.64 -22.12
C ASN A 31 -7.28 6.36 -23.22
N GLU A 32 -7.73 5.11 -23.31
CA GLU A 32 -8.75 4.66 -24.26
C GLU A 32 -10.17 4.70 -23.67
N GLY A 33 -10.32 5.23 -22.43
CA GLY A 33 -11.61 5.41 -21.77
C GLY A 33 -12.16 4.16 -21.06
N PHE A 34 -11.37 3.09 -20.90
CA PHE A 34 -11.77 1.94 -20.11
C PHE A 34 -11.62 2.20 -18.62
N VAL A 35 -12.61 1.81 -17.85
CA VAL A 35 -12.57 1.88 -16.38
C VAL A 35 -12.13 0.54 -15.82
N LEU A 36 -11.04 0.54 -15.06
CA LEU A 36 -10.54 -0.63 -14.36
C LEU A 36 -10.88 -0.48 -12.87
N PRO A 37 -11.88 -1.21 -12.36
CA PRO A 37 -12.23 -1.17 -10.95
C PRO A 37 -11.16 -1.90 -10.13
N ILE A 38 -10.41 -1.17 -9.32
CA ILE A 38 -9.48 -1.73 -8.33
C ILE A 38 -10.12 -1.60 -6.96
N LYS A 39 -10.49 -2.73 -6.37
CA LYS A 39 -11.01 -2.73 -5.01
C LYS A 39 -9.87 -2.76 -4.00
N ARG A 40 -9.94 -1.85 -3.04
CA ARG A 40 -8.99 -1.74 -1.95
C ARG A 40 -9.69 -1.78 -0.62
N SER A 41 -8.97 -2.14 0.41
CA SER A 41 -9.40 -1.95 1.79
C SER A 41 -8.26 -1.43 2.63
N SER A 42 -8.59 -0.76 3.71
CA SER A 42 -7.59 -0.31 4.68
C SER A 42 -8.06 -0.55 6.10
N VAL A 43 -7.07 -0.74 6.97
CA VAL A 43 -7.26 -0.96 8.40
C VAL A 43 -6.36 -0.01 9.13
N GLU A 44 -6.90 0.76 10.07
CA GLU A 44 -6.12 1.68 10.91
C GLU A 44 -6.20 1.27 12.37
N PHE A 45 -5.08 1.30 13.06
CA PHE A 45 -4.99 1.08 14.49
C PHE A 45 -3.84 1.89 15.10
N GLN A 46 -3.88 2.03 16.42
CA GLN A 46 -2.87 2.75 17.17
C GLN A 46 -2.06 1.78 18.03
N TYR A 47 -0.78 2.04 18.10
CA TYR A 47 0.13 1.33 19.00
C TYR A 47 0.88 2.35 19.83
N THR A 48 1.00 2.06 21.12
CA THR A 48 1.73 2.92 22.06
C THR A 48 2.82 2.11 22.73
N SER A 49 4.06 2.52 22.51
CA SER A 49 5.23 2.01 23.20
C SER A 49 5.68 2.95 24.33
N ARG A 50 6.78 2.59 24.99
CA ARG A 50 7.40 3.48 26.00
C ARG A 50 7.85 4.81 25.38
N LEU A 51 8.34 4.80 24.14
CA LEU A 51 8.98 5.94 23.48
C LEU A 51 8.14 6.60 22.40
N THR A 52 7.10 5.90 21.88
CA THR A 52 6.35 6.35 20.72
C THR A 52 4.85 6.18 20.89
N HIS A 53 4.10 7.02 20.16
CA HIS A 53 2.73 6.76 19.73
C HIS A 53 2.75 6.53 18.22
N GLU A 54 2.22 5.42 17.77
CA GLU A 54 2.22 5.03 16.36
C GLU A 54 0.78 4.91 15.86
N GLN A 55 0.48 5.56 14.75
CA GLN A 55 -0.71 5.32 13.95
C GLN A 55 -0.29 4.47 12.76
N ILE A 56 -0.87 3.29 12.65
CA ILE A 56 -0.53 2.30 11.63
C ILE A 56 -1.74 2.11 10.73
N ARG A 57 -1.52 2.26 9.42
CA ARG A 57 -2.51 1.95 8.38
C ARG A 57 -1.96 0.83 7.52
N LEU A 58 -2.72 -0.23 7.40
CA LEU A 58 -2.47 -1.34 6.50
C LEU A 58 -3.35 -1.18 5.27
N GLU A 59 -2.78 -1.34 4.09
CA GLU A 59 -3.48 -1.22 2.82
C GLU A 59 -3.49 -2.57 2.11
N PHE A 60 -4.67 -2.94 1.63
CA PHE A 60 -4.91 -4.21 0.95
C PHE A 60 -5.51 -3.94 -0.42
N VAL A 61 -5.19 -4.80 -1.37
CA VAL A 61 -5.74 -4.80 -2.71
C VAL A 61 -6.37 -6.14 -3.03
N ASN A 62 -7.53 -6.12 -3.66
CA ASN A 62 -8.13 -7.33 -4.19
C ASN A 62 -7.50 -7.66 -5.54
N VAL A 63 -6.74 -8.76 -5.61
CA VAL A 63 -6.05 -9.18 -6.84
C VAL A 63 -6.94 -9.89 -7.84
N ASP A 64 -8.15 -10.30 -7.42
CA ASP A 64 -9.15 -10.93 -8.28
C ASP A 64 -10.19 -9.94 -8.83
N PHE A 65 -9.95 -8.62 -8.65
CA PHE A 65 -10.87 -7.55 -9.05
C PHE A 65 -11.32 -7.61 -10.50
N ILE A 66 -10.57 -8.30 -11.36
CA ILE A 66 -10.81 -8.38 -12.79
C ILE A 66 -11.92 -9.38 -13.13
N TYR A 67 -12.14 -10.37 -12.30
CA TYR A 67 -12.99 -11.52 -12.59
C TYR A 67 -14.23 -11.65 -11.71
N SER A 68 -14.31 -10.91 -10.62
CA SER A 68 -15.39 -11.04 -9.64
C SER A 68 -16.20 -9.76 -9.53
N THR A 69 -17.35 -9.71 -10.19
CA THR A 69 -18.31 -8.60 -10.06
C THR A 69 -19.17 -8.67 -8.78
N THR A 70 -19.05 -9.71 -7.95
CA THR A 70 -20.08 -10.02 -6.95
C THR A 70 -19.63 -10.30 -5.53
N ASN A 71 -18.37 -10.53 -5.23
CA ASN A 71 -18.00 -10.93 -3.86
C ASN A 71 -16.84 -10.09 -3.30
N ASN A 72 -17.17 -9.25 -2.30
CA ASN A 72 -16.22 -8.72 -1.32
C ASN A 72 -15.80 -9.86 -0.38
N ASN A 73 -15.12 -10.88 -0.90
CA ASN A 73 -14.55 -11.91 -0.05
C ASN A 73 -13.22 -11.40 0.49
N ASP A 74 -13.16 -11.16 1.79
CA ASP A 74 -11.99 -10.62 2.48
C ASP A 74 -10.71 -11.45 2.27
N SER A 75 -10.86 -12.73 1.96
CA SER A 75 -9.71 -13.61 1.65
C SER A 75 -8.97 -13.24 0.37
N HIS A 76 -9.59 -12.48 -0.54
CA HIS A 76 -8.99 -12.02 -1.79
C HIS A 76 -8.22 -10.69 -1.65
N PHE A 77 -8.40 -9.99 -0.53
CA PHE A 77 -7.62 -8.80 -0.21
C PHE A 77 -6.26 -9.18 0.38
N ILE A 78 -5.19 -8.84 -0.30
CA ILE A 78 -3.82 -9.11 0.14
C ILE A 78 -3.11 -7.84 0.54
N LEU A 79 -2.22 -7.93 1.52
CA LEU A 79 -1.47 -6.80 2.05
C LEU A 79 -0.54 -6.22 0.97
N GLU A 80 -0.80 -4.97 0.60
CA GLU A 80 -0.05 -4.22 -0.40
C GLU A 80 0.95 -3.26 0.23
N GLY A 81 0.54 -2.57 1.29
CA GLY A 81 1.33 -1.51 1.89
C GLY A 81 1.07 -1.31 3.38
N ILE A 82 2.02 -0.65 4.02
CA ILE A 82 1.97 -0.26 5.43
C ILE A 82 2.41 1.20 5.51
N THR A 83 1.57 2.04 6.10
CA THR A 83 1.92 3.41 6.45
C THR A 83 1.98 3.55 7.96
N LYS A 84 3.07 4.08 8.49
CA LYS A 84 3.22 4.43 9.91
C LYS A 84 3.46 5.92 10.08
N LYS A 85 2.72 6.53 10.99
CA LYS A 85 3.05 7.84 11.55
C LYS A 85 3.52 7.61 12.98
N VAL A 86 4.75 7.95 13.25
CA VAL A 86 5.39 7.74 14.56
C VAL A 86 5.58 9.10 15.21
N LYS A 87 4.97 9.29 16.37
CA LYS A 87 5.15 10.47 17.23
C LYS A 87 6.01 10.09 18.41
N LEU A 88 7.13 10.78 18.59
CA LEU A 88 8.03 10.60 19.72
C LEU A 88 7.41 11.20 20.99
N LYS A 89 7.45 10.45 22.09
CA LYS A 89 7.04 10.93 23.41
C LYS A 89 8.11 11.82 24.01
N ASP A 90 7.68 12.70 24.89
CA ASP A 90 8.60 13.42 25.76
C ASP A 90 9.19 12.47 26.80
N THR A 91 10.49 12.25 26.70
CA THR A 91 11.22 11.33 27.59
C THR A 91 12.10 12.07 28.62
N GLY A 92 12.01 13.40 28.61
CA GLY A 92 12.91 14.24 29.40
C GLY A 92 14.24 14.49 28.68
N PHE A 93 15.32 14.66 29.42
CA PHE A 93 16.65 14.91 28.83
C PHE A 93 17.51 13.63 28.85
N PRO A 94 18.23 13.29 27.76
CA PRO A 94 18.21 13.94 26.45
C PRO A 94 16.91 13.63 25.65
N GLN A 95 16.38 14.64 25.00
CA GLN A 95 15.17 14.50 24.19
C GLN A 95 15.50 13.92 22.82
N LEU A 96 14.80 12.85 22.43
CA LEU A 96 14.94 12.27 21.09
C LEU A 96 14.24 13.13 20.06
N THR A 97 14.89 13.32 18.92
CA THR A 97 14.32 13.99 17.75
C THR A 97 14.10 12.99 16.61
N SER A 98 13.29 13.37 15.62
CA SER A 98 13.10 12.60 14.38
C SER A 98 14.42 12.42 13.62
N GLY A 99 15.28 13.44 13.58
CA GLY A 99 16.60 13.39 12.99
C GLY A 99 17.51 12.34 13.67
N ASP A 100 17.45 12.19 14.99
CA ASP A 100 18.17 11.15 15.71
C ASP A 100 17.74 9.75 15.28
N ILE A 101 16.42 9.54 15.10
CA ILE A 101 15.89 8.26 14.65
C ILE A 101 16.36 7.95 13.21
N ILE A 102 16.30 8.93 12.32
CA ILE A 102 16.78 8.72 10.95
C ILE A 102 18.27 8.41 10.93
N LYS A 103 19.07 9.19 11.65
CA LYS A 103 20.52 9.04 11.69
C LYS A 103 20.96 7.74 12.36
N HIS A 104 20.39 7.39 13.50
CA HIS A 104 20.88 6.30 14.34
C HIS A 104 20.12 4.98 14.20
N LYS A 105 18.91 4.99 13.64
CA LYS A 105 18.13 3.77 13.42
C LYS A 105 17.97 3.47 11.93
N VAL A 106 17.40 4.38 11.18
CA VAL A 106 17.08 4.12 9.76
C VAL A 106 18.35 3.90 8.93
N LEU A 107 19.35 4.78 9.05
CA LEU A 107 20.61 4.62 8.35
C LEU A 107 21.40 3.39 8.80
N MET A 108 21.31 3.00 10.08
CA MET A 108 21.97 1.80 10.58
C MET A 108 21.29 0.52 10.15
N GLU A 109 19.96 0.47 10.08
CA GLU A 109 19.20 -0.72 9.65
C GLU A 109 19.21 -0.89 8.12
N TYR A 110 19.04 0.20 7.37
CA TYR A 110 18.84 0.15 5.91
C TYR A 110 20.05 0.67 5.11
N GLY A 111 21.06 1.22 5.78
CA GLY A 111 22.24 1.79 5.12
C GLY A 111 21.97 3.13 4.44
N THR A 112 22.74 3.42 3.39
CA THR A 112 22.55 4.64 2.59
C THR A 112 21.29 4.52 1.73
N PRO A 113 20.41 5.53 1.70
CA PRO A 113 19.24 5.49 0.83
C PRO A 113 19.66 5.37 -0.63
N ARG A 114 18.90 4.61 -1.41
CA ARG A 114 19.08 4.49 -2.86
C ARG A 114 18.86 5.84 -3.56
N GLU A 115 17.90 6.60 -3.02
CA GLU A 115 17.49 7.88 -3.57
C GLU A 115 17.04 8.81 -2.44
N PHE A 116 17.29 10.09 -2.61
CA PHE A 116 16.73 11.16 -1.78
C PHE A 116 16.13 12.21 -2.70
N ASP A 117 14.80 12.37 -2.65
CA ASP A 117 14.05 13.30 -3.51
C ASP A 117 13.86 14.70 -2.89
N GLY A 118 14.62 15.01 -1.84
CA GLY A 118 14.53 16.25 -1.08
C GLY A 118 13.56 16.18 0.12
N VAL A 119 12.75 15.14 0.19
CA VAL A 119 11.73 14.92 1.25
C VAL A 119 11.83 13.51 1.83
N TRP A 120 11.96 12.50 0.97
CA TRP A 120 11.96 11.11 1.34
C TRP A 120 13.35 10.47 1.20
N HIS A 121 13.75 9.72 2.22
CA HIS A 121 14.82 8.73 2.10
C HIS A 121 14.21 7.44 1.57
N ILE A 122 14.62 7.01 0.38
CA ILE A 122 14.05 5.87 -0.33
C ILE A 122 15.03 4.72 -0.31
N TYR A 123 14.57 3.57 0.17
CA TYR A 123 15.31 2.32 0.24
C TYR A 123 14.53 1.24 -0.51
N GLU A 124 15.23 0.28 -1.07
CA GLU A 124 14.62 -0.84 -1.79
C GLU A 124 15.42 -2.12 -1.53
N ASP A 125 14.71 -3.17 -1.21
CA ASP A 125 15.23 -4.54 -1.20
C ASP A 125 14.56 -5.39 -2.28
N ALA A 126 14.80 -6.70 -2.30
CA ALA A 126 14.24 -7.61 -3.29
C ALA A 126 12.69 -7.69 -3.25
N ASN A 127 12.06 -7.34 -2.14
CA ASN A 127 10.64 -7.56 -1.89
C ASN A 127 9.85 -6.27 -1.63
N SER A 128 10.53 -5.19 -1.22
CA SER A 128 9.88 -4.00 -0.67
C SER A 128 10.57 -2.71 -1.04
N THR A 129 9.78 -1.65 -1.15
CA THR A 129 10.28 -0.27 -1.13
C THR A 129 9.92 0.34 0.23
N TYR A 130 10.90 0.98 0.86
CA TYR A 130 10.76 1.70 2.13
C TYR A 130 10.99 3.18 1.87
N LYS A 131 10.08 4.02 2.35
CA LYS A 131 10.22 5.47 2.29
C LYS A 131 10.10 6.03 3.70
N VAL A 132 11.05 6.85 4.09
CA VAL A 132 11.07 7.48 5.40
C VAL A 132 11.24 8.99 5.24
N ARG A 133 10.43 9.77 5.95
CA ARG A 133 10.61 11.23 6.02
C ARG A 133 10.32 11.76 7.43
N GLU A 134 10.97 12.86 7.74
CA GLU A 134 10.58 13.72 8.85
C GLU A 134 9.31 14.50 8.47
N LEU A 135 8.36 14.60 9.39
CA LEU A 135 7.24 15.53 9.29
C LEU A 135 7.55 16.81 10.07
N ASP A 136 8.17 16.64 11.22
CA ASP A 136 8.70 17.68 12.10
C ASP A 136 9.70 17.05 13.09
N GLU A 137 10.20 17.82 14.05
CA GLU A 137 11.21 17.38 15.01
C GLU A 137 10.82 16.14 15.83
N ARG A 138 9.52 15.81 15.91
CA ARG A 138 9.01 14.69 16.74
C ARG A 138 8.16 13.70 15.96
N ASN A 139 7.92 13.94 14.70
CA ASN A 139 7.05 13.10 13.89
C ASN A 139 7.77 12.59 12.66
N ILE A 140 7.67 11.27 12.44
CA ILE A 140 8.23 10.56 11.28
C ILE A 140 7.10 9.86 10.55
N LYS A 141 7.15 9.84 9.23
CA LYS A 141 6.30 9.00 8.40
C LYS A 141 7.14 7.92 7.73
N VAL A 142 6.66 6.70 7.78
CA VAL A 142 7.24 5.53 7.10
C VAL A 142 6.19 4.92 6.20
N GLU A 143 6.55 4.67 4.95
CA GLU A 143 5.73 3.94 3.99
C GLU A 143 6.50 2.72 3.50
N ILE A 144 5.87 1.55 3.54
CA ILE A 144 6.45 0.29 3.08
C ILE A 144 5.49 -0.31 2.07
N MET A 145 5.98 -0.62 0.87
CA MET A 145 5.19 -1.16 -0.22
C MET A 145 5.77 -2.48 -0.71
N SER A 146 4.92 -3.44 -0.97
CA SER A 146 5.34 -4.72 -1.55
C SER A 146 5.59 -4.60 -3.04
N LEU A 147 6.83 -4.83 -3.48
CA LEU A 147 7.19 -4.87 -4.90
C LEU A 147 6.52 -6.06 -5.61
N LYS A 148 6.34 -7.17 -4.91
CA LYS A 148 5.70 -8.36 -5.48
C LYS A 148 4.22 -8.14 -5.76
N VAL A 149 3.50 -7.53 -4.80
CA VAL A 149 2.08 -7.19 -4.97
C VAL A 149 1.91 -6.12 -6.05
N LYS A 150 2.78 -5.11 -6.07
CA LYS A 150 2.78 -4.08 -7.12
C LYS A 150 2.89 -4.70 -8.52
N LYS A 151 3.83 -5.62 -8.74
CA LYS A 151 3.99 -6.33 -10.02
C LYS A 151 2.77 -7.18 -10.38
N LYS A 152 2.10 -7.80 -9.40
CA LYS A 152 0.85 -8.53 -9.64
C LYS A 152 -0.26 -7.60 -10.13
N ILE A 153 -0.41 -6.43 -9.51
CA ILE A 153 -1.39 -5.43 -9.90
C ILE A 153 -1.11 -4.93 -11.32
N GLU A 154 0.13 -4.56 -11.62
CA GLU A 154 0.54 -4.09 -12.95
C GLU A 154 0.22 -5.15 -14.01
N LYS A 155 0.61 -6.40 -13.77
CA LYS A 155 0.29 -7.51 -14.69
C LYS A 155 -1.22 -7.70 -14.89
N ALA A 156 -1.99 -7.64 -13.81
CA ALA A 156 -3.44 -7.79 -13.88
C ALA A 156 -4.10 -6.64 -14.66
N ILE A 157 -3.58 -5.42 -14.52
CA ILE A 157 -3.99 -4.26 -15.31
C ILE A 157 -3.70 -4.51 -16.80
N ASP A 158 -2.49 -4.92 -17.16
CA ASP A 158 -2.09 -5.17 -18.53
C ASP A 158 -2.91 -6.29 -19.19
N ASP A 159 -3.16 -7.39 -18.46
CA ASP A 159 -3.97 -8.51 -18.93
C ASP A 159 -5.43 -8.07 -19.20
N THR A 160 -5.97 -7.19 -18.37
CA THR A 160 -7.33 -6.64 -18.55
C THR A 160 -7.39 -5.69 -19.73
N TYR A 161 -6.39 -4.86 -19.89
CA TYR A 161 -6.26 -3.96 -21.04
C TYR A 161 -6.27 -4.72 -22.35
N SER A 162 -5.43 -5.74 -22.44
CA SER A 162 -5.33 -6.56 -23.64
C SER A 162 -6.68 -7.21 -24.02
N LYS A 163 -7.41 -7.71 -23.02
CA LYS A 163 -8.73 -8.32 -23.22
C LYS A 163 -9.79 -7.31 -23.64
N GLN A 164 -9.90 -6.18 -22.94
CA GLN A 164 -10.88 -5.13 -23.26
C GLN A 164 -10.60 -4.50 -24.62
N GLY A 165 -9.32 -4.28 -24.94
CA GLY A 165 -8.93 -3.78 -26.25
C GLY A 165 -9.33 -4.72 -27.42
N ILE A 166 -9.19 -6.02 -27.22
CA ILE A 166 -9.63 -7.04 -28.21
C ILE A 166 -11.15 -7.00 -28.37
N GLU A 167 -11.92 -6.97 -27.27
CA GLU A 167 -13.37 -6.90 -27.30
C GLU A 167 -13.88 -5.60 -27.96
N TYR A 168 -13.24 -4.47 -27.66
CA TYR A 168 -13.56 -3.20 -28.31
C TYR A 168 -13.32 -3.24 -29.82
N LYS A 169 -12.16 -3.76 -30.25
CA LYS A 169 -11.87 -3.93 -31.69
C LYS A 169 -12.87 -4.84 -32.35
N LYS A 170 -13.26 -5.97 -31.75
CA LYS A 170 -14.31 -6.86 -32.27
C LYS A 170 -15.63 -6.13 -32.46
N ARG A 171 -16.06 -5.32 -31.46
CA ARG A 171 -17.31 -4.54 -31.58
C ARG A 171 -17.26 -3.56 -32.75
N LEU A 172 -16.15 -2.83 -32.92
CA LEU A 172 -15.98 -1.93 -34.04
C LEU A 172 -16.03 -2.67 -35.41
N MET A 173 -15.41 -3.85 -35.49
CA MET A 173 -15.44 -4.66 -36.70
C MET A 173 -16.85 -5.13 -37.02
N VAL A 174 -17.63 -5.54 -36.02
CA VAL A 174 -19.02 -5.98 -36.19
C VAL A 174 -19.93 -4.82 -36.63
N GLN A 175 -19.73 -3.62 -36.08
CA GLN A 175 -20.49 -2.42 -36.45
C GLN A 175 -20.22 -1.94 -37.88
N GLY A 176 -19.09 -2.31 -38.46
CA GLY A 176 -18.76 -2.01 -39.86
C GLY A 176 -19.24 -3.06 -40.87
N ILE A 177 -19.98 -4.07 -40.43
CA ILE A 177 -20.55 -5.09 -41.32
C ILE A 177 -22.01 -4.74 -41.60
N ASP A 178 -22.31 -4.30 -42.81
CA ASP A 178 -23.69 -4.18 -43.31
C ASP A 178 -24.28 -5.59 -43.55
N ILE A 179 -25.34 -5.91 -42.79
CA ILE A 179 -26.13 -7.15 -42.98
C ILE A 179 -27.43 -6.80 -43.64
#